data_95ed20e79e4d971480e41d1401423f82
#
_entry.id   95ed20e79e4d971480e41d1401423f82
#
_cell.length_a   1.000
_cell.length_b   1.000
_cell.length_c   1.000
_cell.angle_alpha   90.00
_cell.angle_beta   90.00
_cell.angle_gamma   90.00
#
_symmetry.space_group_name_H-M   'P 1'
#
loop_
_entity.id
_entity.type
_entity.pdbx_description
1 polymer ?
#
loop_
_entity_poly.entity_id
_entity_poly.type
_entity_poly.pdbx_seq_one_letter_code
_entity_poly.pdbx_strand_id
1 'polypeptide(L)'
;GGTAGNGITLAEANVYKIPNAVTKKFQRLNVNNGTMRAVVSPDYMEIRNNSVTSRATDLGDKAVIKPYRGEYGGYEHYVSNLIAGSAVITFGATPTANDVIVLEGQTFTFVSSIGSTAGNVLIGANAAAAKLNFETLVNDPTTTTSTGVALGTTASSTVRMFINKISAVATSATLTTVRVNGTGVISISATFTSGSNTLTKKKQHLFFEKGDAPALAIQYDKVPDGGRVDGKYKVEEYIWGSLYGIKTFTDLAKRLVNVEIDASSL
;
A
#
# COMPACT_ATOMS: atom_id res chain seq x y z
N GLY A 1 -18.05 1.80 3.97
CA GLY A 1 -16.87 1.03 3.86
C GLY A 1 -17.02 -0.07 2.86
N GLY A 2 -16.13 -0.09 1.91
CA GLY A 2 -16.16 -1.05 0.83
C GLY A 2 -15.79 -2.47 1.29
N THR A 3 -16.18 -3.45 0.53
CA THR A 3 -15.64 -4.81 0.54
C THR A 3 -14.16 -4.76 0.14
N ALA A 4 -13.39 -5.77 0.55
CA ALA A 4 -11.99 -5.89 0.14
C ALA A 4 -11.88 -5.71 -1.39
N GLY A 5 -10.97 -4.86 -1.83
CA GLY A 5 -10.85 -4.52 -3.24
C GLY A 5 -11.67 -3.30 -3.72
N ASN A 6 -12.63 -2.82 -2.93
CA ASN A 6 -13.44 -1.65 -3.29
C ASN A 6 -13.13 -0.49 -2.33
N GLY A 7 -12.17 0.36 -2.72
CA GLY A 7 -11.74 1.52 -1.96
C GLY A 7 -12.84 2.57 -1.83
N ILE A 8 -12.69 3.43 -0.84
CA ILE A 8 -13.60 4.56 -0.64
C ILE A 8 -13.10 5.69 -1.55
N THR A 9 -13.93 6.14 -2.49
CA THR A 9 -13.67 7.35 -3.25
C THR A 9 -13.79 8.57 -2.32
N LEU A 10 -12.70 9.32 -2.17
CA LEU A 10 -12.70 10.53 -1.35
C LEU A 10 -13.39 11.69 -2.06
N ALA A 11 -14.21 12.36 -1.28
CA ALA A 11 -14.79 13.65 -1.66
C ALA A 11 -15.01 14.48 -0.39
N GLU A 12 -15.09 15.80 -0.51
CA GLU A 12 -15.36 16.72 0.60
C GLU A 12 -16.65 16.36 1.34
N ALA A 13 -17.64 15.85 0.61
CA ALA A 13 -18.93 15.45 1.16
C ALA A 13 -18.91 14.18 2.00
N ASN A 14 -17.84 13.35 1.92
CA ASN A 14 -17.79 12.05 2.60
C ASN A 14 -16.57 11.84 3.49
N VAL A 15 -15.53 12.66 3.41
CA VAL A 15 -14.28 12.49 4.17
C VAL A 15 -14.52 12.42 5.69
N TYR A 16 -15.49 13.18 6.22
CA TYR A 16 -15.87 13.18 7.64
C TYR A 16 -16.56 11.88 8.09
N LYS A 17 -17.11 11.11 7.16
CA LYS A 17 -17.76 9.82 7.46
C LYS A 17 -16.75 8.73 7.79
N ILE A 18 -15.51 8.87 7.35
CA ILE A 18 -14.47 7.86 7.54
C ILE A 18 -14.09 7.70 9.02
N PRO A 19 -13.69 8.74 9.77
CA PRO A 19 -13.43 8.63 11.20
C PRO A 19 -14.62 8.04 11.96
N ASN A 20 -15.85 8.48 11.66
CA ASN A 20 -17.07 7.98 12.30
C ASN A 20 -17.30 6.49 12.05
N ALA A 21 -17.05 6.02 10.81
CA ALA A 21 -17.18 4.60 10.47
C ALA A 21 -16.13 3.75 11.18
N VAL A 22 -14.90 4.25 11.31
CA VAL A 22 -13.82 3.61 12.04
C VAL A 22 -14.15 3.55 13.54
N THR A 23 -14.59 4.65 14.14
CA THR A 23 -15.03 4.70 15.55
C THR A 23 -16.13 3.68 15.82
N LYS A 24 -17.15 3.62 14.96
CA LYS A 24 -18.20 2.61 15.07
C LYS A 24 -17.65 1.17 15.02
N LYS A 25 -16.61 0.93 14.21
CA LYS A 25 -15.96 -0.38 14.15
C LYS A 25 -15.22 -0.69 15.45
N PHE A 26 -14.48 0.27 16.02
CA PHE A 26 -13.80 0.10 17.30
C PHE A 26 -14.79 -0.16 18.45
N GLN A 27 -15.88 0.60 18.52
CA GLN A 27 -16.93 0.40 19.52
C GLN A 27 -17.53 -1.01 19.45
N ARG A 28 -17.79 -1.53 18.24
CA ARG A 28 -18.27 -2.90 18.05
C ARG A 28 -17.27 -3.98 18.47
N LEU A 29 -15.99 -3.65 18.49
CA LEU A 29 -14.92 -4.54 18.95
C LEU A 29 -14.58 -4.34 20.43
N ASN A 30 -15.37 -3.55 21.16
CA ASN A 30 -15.15 -3.18 22.56
C ASN A 30 -13.74 -2.57 22.79
N VAL A 31 -13.23 -1.83 21.80
CA VAL A 31 -12.02 -1.05 21.97
C VAL A 31 -12.37 0.25 22.69
N ASN A 32 -11.73 0.49 23.85
CA ASN A 32 -11.93 1.70 24.61
C ASN A 32 -11.45 2.93 23.81
N ASN A 33 -12.17 4.03 23.98
CA ASN A 33 -11.83 5.31 23.35
C ASN A 33 -10.66 5.98 24.08
N GLY A 34 -9.47 5.42 23.99
CA GLY A 34 -8.23 6.11 24.35
C GLY A 34 -7.89 7.19 23.32
N THR A 35 -6.69 7.74 23.38
CA THR A 35 -6.24 8.67 22.34
C THR A 35 -6.12 7.94 21.00
N MET A 36 -6.95 8.32 20.06
CA MET A 36 -7.00 7.69 18.73
C MET A 36 -6.08 8.45 17.75
N ARG A 37 -5.41 7.72 16.90
CA ARG A 37 -4.49 8.25 15.90
C ARG A 37 -4.81 7.76 14.50
N ALA A 38 -4.52 8.61 13.51
CA ALA A 38 -4.64 8.27 12.12
C ALA A 38 -3.36 8.66 11.36
N VAL A 39 -2.81 7.73 10.58
CA VAL A 39 -1.74 8.00 9.61
C VAL A 39 -2.38 8.06 8.23
N VAL A 40 -2.29 9.20 7.60
CA VAL A 40 -3.02 9.52 6.37
C VAL A 40 -2.12 10.15 5.32
N SER A 41 -2.55 10.09 4.05
CA SER A 41 -1.83 10.74 2.94
C SER A 41 -2.04 12.26 2.94
N PRO A 42 -1.13 13.03 2.30
CA PRO A 42 -1.33 14.45 2.07
C PRO A 42 -2.67 14.76 1.37
N ASP A 43 -3.03 13.96 0.38
CA ASP A 43 -4.26 14.12 -0.41
C ASP A 43 -5.53 13.99 0.46
N TYR A 44 -5.53 13.02 1.41
CA TYR A 44 -6.61 12.92 2.39
C TYR A 44 -6.72 14.18 3.22
N MET A 45 -5.58 14.74 3.64
CA MET A 45 -5.54 15.96 4.44
C MET A 45 -6.05 17.17 3.65
N GLU A 46 -5.73 17.27 2.36
CA GLU A 46 -6.22 18.34 1.49
C GLU A 46 -7.75 18.29 1.38
N ILE A 47 -8.31 17.15 1.00
CA ILE A 47 -9.77 16.99 0.86
C ILE A 47 -10.48 17.24 2.21
N ARG A 48 -9.88 16.77 3.32
CA ARG A 48 -10.41 17.03 4.65
C ARG A 48 -10.41 18.53 4.97
N ASN A 49 -9.32 19.23 4.71
CA ASN A 49 -9.20 20.65 4.96
C ASN A 49 -10.23 21.44 4.12
N ASN A 50 -10.37 21.09 2.85
CA ASN A 50 -11.39 21.69 1.97
C ASN A 50 -12.81 21.45 2.51
N SER A 51 -13.11 20.24 2.99
CA SER A 51 -14.40 19.92 3.61
C SER A 51 -14.67 20.74 4.88
N VAL A 52 -13.65 21.09 5.65
CA VAL A 52 -13.78 21.92 6.87
C VAL A 52 -13.92 23.39 6.50
N THR A 53 -13.14 23.88 5.52
CA THR A 53 -13.17 25.28 5.06
C THR A 53 -14.51 25.67 4.44
N SER A 54 -15.19 24.72 3.79
CA SER A 54 -16.52 24.95 3.21
C SER A 54 -17.62 25.11 4.25
N ARG A 55 -17.31 24.88 5.54
CA ARG A 55 -18.28 25.04 6.64
C ARG A 55 -18.00 26.34 7.40
N ALA A 56 -19.02 27.15 7.56
CA ALA A 56 -18.97 28.37 8.39
C ALA A 56 -18.89 28.00 9.88
N THR A 57 -17.70 27.63 10.35
CA THR A 57 -17.40 27.27 11.74
C THR A 57 -16.03 27.79 12.13
N ASP A 58 -15.76 27.99 13.43
CA ASP A 58 -14.43 28.35 13.95
C ASP A 58 -13.30 27.46 13.43
N LEU A 59 -13.61 26.19 13.14
CA LEU A 59 -12.67 25.23 12.58
C LEU A 59 -12.39 25.52 11.10
N GLY A 60 -13.38 25.98 10.33
CA GLY A 60 -13.24 26.41 8.95
C GLY A 60 -12.32 27.62 8.83
N ASP A 61 -12.51 28.64 9.68
CA ASP A 61 -11.67 29.83 9.72
C ASP A 61 -10.20 29.50 10.04
N LYS A 62 -9.98 28.59 10.99
CA LYS A 62 -8.62 28.10 11.31
C LYS A 62 -7.97 27.33 10.17
N ALA A 63 -8.74 26.58 9.41
CA ALA A 63 -8.24 25.83 8.26
C ALA A 63 -7.87 26.74 7.07
N VAL A 64 -8.52 27.89 6.93
CA VAL A 64 -8.16 28.92 5.93
C VAL A 64 -6.83 29.59 6.28
N ILE A 65 -6.63 29.94 7.57
CA ILE A 65 -5.44 30.67 8.02
C ILE A 65 -4.22 29.73 8.11
N LYS A 66 -4.42 28.52 8.63
CA LYS A 66 -3.38 27.47 8.71
C LYS A 66 -4.01 26.12 8.39
N PRO A 67 -3.43 25.34 7.46
CA PRO A 67 -3.87 23.96 7.23
C PRO A 67 -3.93 23.20 8.56
N TYR A 68 -5.12 22.88 9.01
CA TYR A 68 -5.33 22.25 10.31
C TYR A 68 -4.82 20.80 10.27
N ARG A 69 -3.82 20.50 11.09
CA ARG A 69 -3.20 19.16 11.20
C ARG A 69 -3.43 18.51 12.56
N GLY A 70 -4.42 18.96 13.30
CA GLY A 70 -4.68 18.46 14.64
C GLY A 70 -5.71 17.33 14.68
N GLU A 71 -6.48 17.32 15.75
CA GLU A 71 -7.53 16.36 15.99
C GLU A 71 -8.75 16.64 15.08
N TYR A 72 -9.28 15.58 14.48
CA TYR A 72 -10.49 15.63 13.67
C TYR A 72 -11.26 14.32 13.80
N GLY A 73 -12.55 14.42 14.13
CA GLY A 73 -13.39 13.24 14.32
C GLY A 73 -12.92 12.31 15.44
N GLY A 74 -12.24 12.85 16.48
CA GLY A 74 -11.68 12.09 17.56
C GLY A 74 -10.33 11.42 17.27
N TYR A 75 -9.65 11.81 16.18
CA TYR A 75 -8.35 11.26 15.80
C TYR A 75 -7.30 12.36 15.64
N GLU A 76 -6.13 12.14 16.24
CA GLU A 76 -4.92 12.90 15.93
C GLU A 76 -4.39 12.46 14.55
N HIS A 77 -4.29 13.37 13.59
CA HIS A 77 -3.87 13.06 12.23
C HIS A 77 -2.38 13.31 12.02
N TYR A 78 -1.69 12.27 11.56
CA TYR A 78 -0.29 12.31 11.13
C TYR A 78 -0.22 12.11 9.62
N VAL A 79 0.48 13.00 8.94
CA VAL A 79 0.63 12.94 7.47
C VAL A 79 1.90 12.20 7.12
N SER A 80 1.80 11.25 6.21
CA SER A 80 2.94 10.49 5.69
C SER A 80 2.83 10.28 4.18
N ASN A 81 3.93 10.52 3.48
CA ASN A 81 4.08 10.16 2.06
C ASN A 81 4.44 8.68 1.88
N LEU A 82 4.81 8.00 2.98
CA LEU A 82 5.26 6.59 2.96
C LEU A 82 4.11 5.61 3.21
N ILE A 83 2.88 6.03 2.97
CA ILE A 83 1.71 5.15 3.08
C ILE A 83 1.80 4.08 2.00
N ALA A 84 1.63 2.81 2.41
CA ALA A 84 1.66 1.68 1.51
C ALA A 84 0.62 1.83 0.39
N GLY A 85 1.10 1.79 -0.85
CA GLY A 85 0.27 1.78 -2.05
C GLY A 85 -0.16 0.36 -2.41
N SER A 86 -1.35 0.24 -2.97
CA SER A 86 -1.82 -0.98 -3.62
C SER A 86 -2.62 -0.61 -4.86
N ALA A 87 -2.82 -1.59 -5.74
CA ALA A 87 -3.70 -1.45 -6.88
C ALA A 87 -4.56 -2.70 -7.02
N VAL A 88 -5.81 -2.51 -7.38
CA VAL A 88 -6.71 -3.61 -7.73
C VAL A 88 -6.88 -3.62 -9.23
N ILE A 89 -6.60 -4.77 -9.82
CA ILE A 89 -6.84 -5.03 -11.23
C ILE A 89 -8.05 -5.95 -11.30
N THR A 90 -9.07 -5.52 -12.02
CA THR A 90 -10.27 -6.29 -12.27
C THR A 90 -10.24 -6.81 -13.69
N PHE A 91 -10.30 -8.11 -13.83
CA PHE A 91 -10.45 -8.80 -15.11
C PHE A 91 -11.95 -9.11 -15.32
N GLY A 92 -12.74 -8.10 -15.66
CA GLY A 92 -14.18 -8.25 -15.92
C GLY A 92 -14.48 -8.93 -17.25
N ALA A 93 -13.52 -8.93 -18.16
CA ALA A 93 -13.53 -9.69 -19.41
C ALA A 93 -12.17 -10.34 -19.64
N THR A 94 -12.10 -11.33 -20.51
CA THR A 94 -10.84 -11.89 -20.98
C THR A 94 -10.01 -10.80 -21.65
N PRO A 95 -8.74 -10.57 -21.24
CA PRO A 95 -7.88 -9.58 -21.90
C PRO A 95 -7.72 -9.89 -23.40
N THR A 96 -7.52 -8.85 -24.18
CA THR A 96 -7.23 -8.96 -25.61
C THR A 96 -5.71 -9.05 -25.81
N ALA A 97 -5.29 -9.67 -26.91
CA ALA A 97 -3.88 -9.67 -27.26
C ALA A 97 -3.35 -8.24 -27.40
N ASN A 98 -2.17 -7.98 -26.84
CA ASN A 98 -1.52 -6.69 -26.68
C ASN A 98 -2.14 -5.76 -25.61
N ASP A 99 -3.07 -6.22 -24.80
CA ASP A 99 -3.37 -5.53 -23.53
C ASP A 99 -2.11 -5.55 -22.64
N VAL A 100 -1.83 -4.43 -21.96
CA VAL A 100 -0.57 -4.25 -21.25
C VAL A 100 -0.83 -3.76 -19.82
N ILE A 101 -0.07 -4.30 -18.89
CA ILE A 101 0.08 -3.76 -17.53
C ILE A 101 1.55 -3.43 -17.32
N VAL A 102 1.85 -2.18 -16.95
CA VAL A 102 3.19 -1.77 -16.55
C VAL A 102 3.20 -1.62 -15.04
N LEU A 103 4.05 -2.37 -14.35
CA LEU A 103 4.16 -2.41 -12.89
C LEU A 103 5.61 -2.21 -12.49
N GLU A 104 5.89 -1.11 -11.76
CA GLU A 104 7.25 -0.74 -11.35
C GLU A 104 8.28 -0.75 -12.50
N GLY A 105 7.84 -0.26 -13.65
CA GLY A 105 8.67 -0.22 -14.86
C GLY A 105 8.81 -1.55 -15.60
N GLN A 106 8.23 -2.65 -15.09
CA GLN A 106 8.18 -3.93 -15.79
C GLN A 106 6.89 -4.03 -16.61
N THR A 107 7.01 -4.46 -17.86
CA THR A 107 5.89 -4.57 -18.80
C THR A 107 5.38 -6.00 -18.86
N PHE A 108 4.10 -6.18 -18.62
CA PHE A 108 3.38 -7.45 -18.78
C PHE A 108 2.42 -7.32 -19.94
N THR A 109 2.63 -8.12 -20.99
CA THR A 109 1.84 -8.09 -22.22
C THR A 109 1.01 -9.36 -22.34
N PHE A 110 -0.29 -9.21 -22.47
CA PHE A 110 -1.18 -10.35 -22.71
C PHE A 110 -1.11 -10.83 -24.15
N VAL A 111 -0.86 -12.12 -24.34
CA VAL A 111 -0.67 -12.74 -25.64
C VAL A 111 -1.53 -13.99 -25.81
N SER A 112 -1.99 -14.26 -27.02
CA SER A 112 -2.75 -15.46 -27.33
C SER A 112 -1.87 -16.73 -27.46
N SER A 113 -0.57 -16.55 -27.72
CA SER A 113 0.42 -17.62 -27.78
C SER A 113 1.68 -17.14 -27.09
N ILE A 114 2.19 -17.95 -26.16
CA ILE A 114 3.36 -17.59 -25.38
C ILE A 114 4.61 -17.67 -26.28
N GLY A 115 5.26 -16.56 -26.48
CA GLY A 115 6.51 -16.50 -27.24
C GLY A 115 7.72 -16.55 -26.30
N SER A 116 8.81 -15.92 -26.69
CA SER A 116 10.04 -15.80 -25.90
C SER A 116 10.26 -14.41 -25.33
N THR A 117 9.35 -13.46 -25.57
CA THR A 117 9.49 -12.07 -25.11
C THR A 117 9.23 -12.00 -23.61
N ALA A 118 10.18 -11.42 -22.87
CA ALA A 118 10.07 -11.22 -21.43
C ALA A 118 8.80 -10.43 -21.05
N GLY A 119 8.13 -10.88 -20.01
CA GLY A 119 6.89 -10.27 -19.54
C GLY A 119 5.63 -10.67 -20.33
N ASN A 120 5.72 -11.57 -21.32
CA ASN A 120 4.53 -12.12 -21.94
C ASN A 120 3.73 -12.95 -20.94
N VAL A 121 2.41 -12.75 -20.94
CA VAL A 121 1.42 -13.47 -20.12
C VAL A 121 0.39 -14.11 -21.04
N LEU A 122 0.17 -15.40 -20.93
CA LEU A 122 -0.86 -16.08 -21.73
C LEU A 122 -2.26 -15.65 -21.27
N ILE A 123 -3.10 -15.25 -22.21
CA ILE A 123 -4.48 -14.86 -21.94
C ILE A 123 -5.27 -16.01 -21.29
N GLY A 124 -5.04 -17.26 -21.73
CA GLY A 124 -5.79 -18.40 -21.21
C GLY A 124 -7.23 -18.47 -21.75
N ALA A 125 -8.03 -19.35 -21.16
CA ALA A 125 -9.38 -19.64 -21.64
C ALA A 125 -10.44 -18.60 -21.25
N ASN A 126 -10.19 -17.83 -20.20
CA ASN A 126 -11.13 -16.83 -19.64
C ASN A 126 -10.41 -15.81 -18.75
N ALA A 127 -11.15 -14.83 -18.25
CA ALA A 127 -10.64 -13.76 -17.38
C ALA A 127 -9.95 -14.31 -16.11
N ALA A 128 -10.48 -15.35 -15.49
CA ALA A 128 -9.89 -15.94 -14.29
C ALA A 128 -8.55 -16.63 -14.58
N ALA A 129 -8.42 -17.28 -15.74
CA ALA A 129 -7.16 -17.89 -16.17
C ALA A 129 -6.12 -16.81 -16.48
N ALA A 130 -6.50 -15.75 -17.19
CA ALA A 130 -5.61 -14.62 -17.47
C ALA A 130 -5.09 -13.96 -16.18
N LYS A 131 -5.97 -13.76 -15.20
CA LYS A 131 -5.62 -13.25 -13.87
C LYS A 131 -4.60 -14.14 -13.17
N LEU A 132 -4.85 -15.45 -13.13
CA LEU A 132 -3.95 -16.41 -12.48
C LEU A 132 -2.57 -16.45 -13.14
N ASN A 133 -2.52 -16.41 -14.46
CA ASN A 133 -1.27 -16.38 -15.23
C ASN A 133 -0.47 -15.10 -14.91
N PHE A 134 -1.13 -13.95 -14.85
CA PHE A 134 -0.53 -12.69 -14.45
C PHE A 134 0.00 -12.74 -13.00
N GLU A 135 -0.80 -13.20 -12.04
CA GLU A 135 -0.39 -13.33 -10.62
C GLU A 135 0.83 -14.25 -10.47
N THR A 136 0.84 -15.37 -11.19
CA THR A 136 1.97 -16.31 -11.17
C THR A 136 3.25 -15.63 -11.63
N LEU A 137 3.22 -14.89 -12.75
CA LEU A 137 4.41 -14.21 -13.25
C LEU A 137 4.83 -13.02 -12.38
N VAL A 138 3.90 -12.30 -11.75
CA VAL A 138 4.24 -11.22 -10.80
C VAL A 138 4.93 -11.76 -9.56
N ASN A 139 4.45 -12.89 -9.02
CA ASN A 139 5.00 -13.49 -7.81
C ASN A 139 6.28 -14.30 -8.05
N ASP A 140 6.46 -14.83 -9.26
CA ASP A 140 7.70 -15.49 -9.70
C ASP A 140 8.15 -14.95 -11.06
N PRO A 141 8.75 -13.76 -11.13
CA PRO A 141 9.15 -13.13 -12.37
C PRO A 141 10.47 -13.65 -12.95
N THR A 142 11.07 -14.64 -12.32
CA THR A 142 12.35 -15.24 -12.76
C THR A 142 12.20 -16.57 -13.47
N THR A 143 11.03 -17.18 -13.36
CA THR A 143 10.76 -18.50 -13.94
C THR A 143 9.86 -18.38 -15.17
N THR A 144 10.32 -18.88 -16.31
CA THR A 144 9.47 -19.03 -17.50
C THR A 144 8.63 -20.29 -17.38
N THR A 145 7.33 -20.13 -17.55
CA THR A 145 6.33 -21.20 -17.51
C THR A 145 5.62 -21.33 -18.85
N SER A 146 4.72 -22.30 -18.98
CA SER A 146 3.83 -22.40 -20.16
C SER A 146 2.84 -21.25 -20.29
N THR A 147 2.69 -20.43 -19.25
CA THR A 147 1.70 -19.33 -19.16
C THR A 147 2.32 -17.95 -19.00
N GLY A 148 3.63 -17.87 -18.80
CA GLY A 148 4.33 -16.59 -18.65
C GLY A 148 5.82 -16.69 -18.92
N VAL A 149 6.40 -15.66 -19.53
CA VAL A 149 7.83 -15.56 -19.79
C VAL A 149 8.50 -14.69 -18.75
N ALA A 150 9.52 -15.21 -18.08
CA ALA A 150 10.28 -14.51 -17.07
C ALA A 150 10.71 -13.10 -17.51
N LEU A 151 10.67 -12.14 -16.57
CA LEU A 151 11.17 -10.78 -16.80
C LEU A 151 12.70 -10.74 -16.89
N GLY A 152 13.36 -11.73 -16.30
CA GLY A 152 14.80 -11.84 -16.27
C GLY A 152 15.27 -12.76 -15.15
N THR A 153 16.56 -12.76 -14.86
CA THR A 153 17.15 -13.56 -13.79
C THR A 153 17.30 -12.77 -12.51
N THR A 154 17.47 -13.47 -11.38
CA THR A 154 17.78 -12.88 -10.08
C THR A 154 19.09 -12.08 -10.05
N ALA A 155 19.96 -12.24 -11.06
CA ALA A 155 21.16 -11.42 -11.21
C ALA A 155 20.84 -9.97 -11.63
N SER A 156 19.70 -9.74 -12.28
CA SER A 156 19.24 -8.39 -12.63
C SER A 156 18.84 -7.62 -11.37
N SER A 157 19.46 -6.46 -11.16
CA SER A 157 19.13 -5.57 -10.03
C SER A 157 17.67 -5.11 -10.10
N THR A 158 17.16 -4.82 -11.29
CA THR A 158 15.78 -4.39 -11.52
C THR A 158 14.77 -5.48 -11.13
N VAL A 159 15.03 -6.73 -11.53
CA VAL A 159 14.15 -7.86 -11.18
C VAL A 159 14.19 -8.15 -9.68
N ARG A 160 15.35 -8.08 -9.04
CA ARG A 160 15.47 -8.21 -7.58
C ARG A 160 14.71 -7.12 -6.82
N MET A 161 14.82 -5.87 -7.27
CA MET A 161 14.05 -4.77 -6.69
C MET A 161 12.55 -5.00 -6.83
N PHE A 162 12.10 -5.47 -7.99
CA PHE A 162 10.72 -5.81 -8.25
C PHE A 162 10.21 -6.91 -7.28
N ILE A 163 10.92 -8.04 -7.17
CA ILE A 163 10.56 -9.16 -6.28
C ILE A 163 10.43 -8.70 -4.83
N ASN A 164 11.38 -7.91 -4.36
CA ASN A 164 11.39 -7.43 -2.97
C ASN A 164 10.29 -6.41 -2.69
N LYS A 165 9.87 -5.65 -3.72
CA LYS A 165 8.93 -4.55 -3.58
C LYS A 165 7.48 -4.97 -3.78
N ILE A 166 7.20 -5.94 -4.65
CA ILE A 166 5.85 -6.20 -5.16
C ILE A 166 5.40 -7.63 -4.83
N SER A 167 4.12 -7.74 -4.52
CA SER A 167 3.40 -9.01 -4.46
C SER A 167 2.00 -8.89 -5.04
N ALA A 168 1.50 -9.94 -5.67
CA ALA A 168 0.13 -10.04 -6.16
C ALA A 168 -0.64 -11.07 -5.32
N VAL A 169 -1.83 -10.69 -4.87
CA VAL A 169 -2.69 -11.53 -4.05
C VAL A 169 -4.07 -11.64 -4.69
N ALA A 170 -4.54 -12.85 -4.90
CA ALA A 170 -5.89 -13.10 -5.38
C ALA A 170 -6.92 -12.56 -4.37
N THR A 171 -7.80 -11.68 -4.84
CA THR A 171 -8.89 -11.14 -4.03
C THR A 171 -10.21 -11.84 -4.36
N SER A 172 -10.38 -12.25 -5.60
CA SER A 172 -11.50 -13.08 -6.08
C SER A 172 -11.10 -13.82 -7.36
N ALA A 173 -12.04 -14.54 -7.98
CA ALA A 173 -11.80 -15.22 -9.24
C ALA A 173 -11.34 -14.30 -10.38
N THR A 174 -11.76 -13.04 -10.35
CA THR A 174 -11.47 -12.05 -11.41
C THR A 174 -10.75 -10.80 -10.91
N LEU A 175 -10.47 -10.69 -9.61
CA LEU A 175 -9.75 -9.56 -9.02
C LEU A 175 -8.41 -10.00 -8.47
N THR A 176 -7.36 -9.22 -8.76
CA THR A 176 -6.08 -9.34 -8.09
C THR A 176 -5.70 -8.00 -7.44
N THR A 177 -5.13 -8.06 -6.25
CA THR A 177 -4.55 -6.90 -5.57
C THR A 177 -3.04 -6.99 -5.64
N VAL A 178 -2.43 -6.01 -6.28
CA VAL A 178 -0.97 -5.84 -6.29
C VAL A 178 -0.60 -4.87 -5.18
N ARG A 179 0.35 -5.25 -4.34
CA ARG A 179 0.76 -4.49 -3.14
C ARG A 179 2.25 -4.21 -3.14
N VAL A 180 2.63 -3.07 -2.58
CA VAL A 180 4.01 -2.82 -2.20
C VAL A 180 4.31 -3.54 -0.88
N ASN A 181 5.37 -4.33 -0.87
CA ASN A 181 5.88 -5.01 0.33
C ASN A 181 6.60 -3.97 1.20
N GLY A 182 5.92 -3.45 2.21
CA GLY A 182 6.45 -2.39 3.07
C GLY A 182 5.78 -1.04 2.84
N THR A 183 6.57 0.01 2.69
CA THR A 183 6.10 1.39 2.53
C THR A 183 6.37 1.93 1.13
N GLY A 184 5.59 2.88 0.70
CA GLY A 184 5.80 3.61 -0.54
C GLY A 184 4.66 3.50 -1.55
N VAL A 185 4.80 4.27 -2.62
CA VAL A 185 3.81 4.36 -3.69
C VAL A 185 4.02 3.22 -4.69
N ILE A 186 2.93 2.67 -5.20
CA ILE A 186 2.95 1.72 -6.31
C ILE A 186 2.94 2.47 -7.65
N SER A 187 3.92 2.18 -8.51
CA SER A 187 3.92 2.68 -9.89
C SER A 187 3.27 1.62 -10.78
N ILE A 188 2.05 1.88 -11.20
CA ILE A 188 1.29 0.95 -12.06
C ILE A 188 0.45 1.72 -13.06
N SER A 189 0.38 1.22 -14.28
CA SER A 189 -0.54 1.63 -15.32
C SER A 189 -1.03 0.42 -16.10
N ALA A 190 -2.18 0.53 -16.73
CA ALA A 190 -2.72 -0.53 -17.57
C ALA A 190 -3.41 0.08 -18.81
N THR A 191 -3.28 -0.60 -19.93
CA THR A 191 -4.00 -0.30 -21.16
C THR A 191 -4.77 -1.55 -21.55
N PHE A 192 -6.09 -1.48 -21.38
CA PHE A 192 -6.99 -2.57 -21.72
C PHE A 192 -7.89 -2.18 -22.88
N THR A 193 -8.06 -3.08 -23.83
CA THR A 193 -8.98 -2.91 -24.95
C THR A 193 -10.43 -3.01 -24.49
N SER A 194 -10.71 -3.91 -23.53
CA SER A 194 -12.04 -4.06 -22.95
C SER A 194 -12.25 -3.08 -21.78
N GLY A 195 -13.27 -2.25 -21.85
CA GLY A 195 -13.68 -1.36 -20.75
C GLY A 195 -14.17 -2.07 -19.48
N SER A 196 -14.38 -3.39 -19.53
CA SER A 196 -14.70 -4.20 -18.35
C SER A 196 -13.46 -4.55 -17.52
N ASN A 197 -12.27 -4.43 -18.09
CA ASN A 197 -11.01 -4.59 -17.37
C ASN A 197 -10.60 -3.22 -16.80
N THR A 198 -10.34 -3.16 -15.51
CA THR A 198 -10.08 -1.88 -14.83
C THR A 198 -8.88 -1.99 -13.89
N LEU A 199 -8.20 -0.86 -13.70
CA LEU A 199 -7.15 -0.65 -12.73
C LEU A 199 -7.57 0.45 -11.76
N THR A 200 -7.60 0.15 -10.48
CA THR A 200 -7.88 1.11 -9.43
C THR A 200 -6.71 1.18 -8.46
N LYS A 201 -6.08 2.35 -8.34
CA LYS A 201 -5.00 2.60 -7.37
C LYS A 201 -5.58 2.92 -6.00
N LYS A 202 -4.90 2.48 -4.94
CA LYS A 202 -5.35 2.68 -3.56
C LYS A 202 -4.20 3.06 -2.66
N LYS A 203 -4.52 3.84 -1.63
CA LYS A 203 -3.65 4.13 -0.49
C LYS A 203 -4.26 3.57 0.78
N GLN A 204 -3.44 2.95 1.62
CA GLN A 204 -3.87 2.33 2.87
C GLN A 204 -3.66 3.29 4.03
N HIS A 205 -4.73 3.85 4.56
CA HIS A 205 -4.71 4.74 5.71
C HIS A 205 -4.90 3.93 6.99
N LEU A 206 -4.11 4.22 8.01
CA LEU A 206 -4.12 3.49 9.26
C LEU A 206 -4.79 4.31 10.36
N PHE A 207 -5.76 3.71 11.04
CA PHE A 207 -6.42 4.26 12.21
C PHE A 207 -6.19 3.32 13.39
N PHE A 208 -5.70 3.83 14.50
CA PHE A 208 -5.34 3.00 15.65
C PHE A 208 -5.40 3.76 16.97
N GLU A 209 -5.46 3.02 18.07
CA GLU A 209 -5.37 3.55 19.42
C GLU A 209 -3.89 3.75 19.81
N LYS A 210 -3.59 4.88 20.45
CA LYS A 210 -2.23 5.21 20.92
C LYS A 210 -1.75 4.19 21.93
N GLY A 211 -0.59 3.63 21.71
CA GLY A 211 0.13 2.78 22.65
C GLY A 211 -0.08 1.27 22.44
N ASP A 212 -1.10 0.85 21.68
CA ASP A 212 -1.52 -0.54 21.69
C ASP A 212 -1.47 -1.26 20.33
N ALA A 213 -1.27 -0.53 19.22
CA ALA A 213 -1.34 -1.20 17.91
C ALA A 213 -0.01 -1.88 17.54
N PRO A 214 1.00 -1.32 16.94
CA PRO A 214 2.27 -2.00 16.74
C PRO A 214 3.17 -1.84 17.97
N ALA A 215 3.71 -2.93 18.48
CA ALA A 215 4.75 -2.90 19.50
C ALA A 215 6.13 -2.89 18.86
N LEU A 216 6.96 -1.92 19.23
CA LEU A 216 8.37 -1.87 18.90
C LEU A 216 9.16 -2.41 20.10
N ALA A 217 9.82 -3.55 19.91
CA ALA A 217 10.76 -4.09 20.89
C ALA A 217 12.18 -3.75 20.44
N ILE A 218 12.91 -3.00 21.26
CA ILE A 218 14.34 -2.73 21.07
C ILE A 218 15.07 -3.65 22.06
N GLN A 219 15.77 -4.65 21.53
CA GLN A 219 16.52 -5.59 22.34
C GLN A 219 17.94 -5.07 22.63
N TYR A 220 18.50 -4.33 21.70
CA TYR A 220 19.84 -3.79 21.81
C TYR A 220 19.92 -2.48 21.05
N ASP A 221 20.30 -1.45 21.76
CA ASP A 221 20.63 -0.14 21.19
C ASP A 221 21.98 0.26 21.74
N LYS A 222 23.02 0.07 20.93
CA LYS A 222 24.37 0.45 21.34
C LYS A 222 24.65 1.87 20.83
N VAL A 223 24.68 2.80 21.76
CA VAL A 223 25.27 4.11 21.53
C VAL A 223 26.74 3.91 21.16
N PRO A 224 27.33 4.71 20.25
CA PRO A 224 28.73 4.63 19.92
C PRO A 224 29.57 4.60 21.22
N ASP A 225 30.16 3.45 21.48
CA ASP A 225 31.09 3.32 22.61
C ASP A 225 32.45 3.86 22.13
N GLY A 226 33.12 4.63 22.95
CA GLY A 226 34.34 5.33 22.58
C GLY A 226 35.33 4.44 21.86
N GLY A 227 35.96 4.97 20.85
CA GLY A 227 36.80 4.24 19.90
C GLY A 227 37.84 3.35 20.54
N ARG A 228 37.98 2.14 19.98
CA ARG A 228 39.05 1.24 20.34
C ARG A 228 40.32 1.72 19.63
N VAL A 229 41.32 2.10 20.40
CA VAL A 229 42.64 2.43 19.84
C VAL A 229 43.43 1.14 19.69
N ASP A 230 43.71 0.71 18.45
CA ASP A 230 44.70 -0.31 18.20
C ASP A 230 46.09 0.31 18.36
N GLY A 231 46.83 -0.16 19.38
CA GLY A 231 48.12 0.41 19.78
C GLY A 231 49.20 0.42 18.70
N LYS A 232 48.97 -0.22 17.56
CA LYS A 232 49.94 -0.33 16.47
C LYS A 232 49.72 0.72 15.37
N TYR A 233 48.49 1.19 15.16
CA TYR A 233 48.15 2.07 14.02
C TYR A 233 47.36 3.31 14.40
N LYS A 234 47.06 3.56 15.66
CA LYS A 234 46.21 4.68 16.11
C LYS A 234 44.88 4.80 15.33
N VAL A 235 44.28 3.66 15.02
CA VAL A 235 42.98 3.61 14.37
C VAL A 235 41.90 3.56 15.44
N GLU A 236 40.98 4.51 15.42
CA GLU A 236 39.78 4.51 16.27
C GLU A 236 38.66 3.79 15.51
N GLU A 237 38.17 2.68 16.07
CA GLU A 237 37.05 1.93 15.54
C GLU A 237 35.82 2.20 16.40
N TYR A 238 34.76 2.72 15.77
CA TYR A 238 33.47 2.94 16.42
C TYR A 238 32.50 1.86 15.96
N ILE A 239 32.01 1.06 16.90
CA ILE A 239 30.98 0.05 16.65
C ILE A 239 29.68 0.50 17.25
N TRP A 240 28.66 0.61 16.42
CA TRP A 240 27.30 0.90 16.85
C TRP A 240 26.30 0.01 16.12
N GLY A 241 25.19 -0.27 16.77
CA GLY A 241 24.15 -1.10 16.18
C GLY A 241 22.91 -1.15 17.05
N SER A 242 21.78 -1.38 16.43
CA SER A 242 20.51 -1.61 17.12
C SER A 242 19.89 -2.92 16.65
N LEU A 243 19.31 -3.67 17.57
CA LEU A 243 18.48 -4.82 17.28
C LEU A 243 17.05 -4.52 17.72
N TYR A 244 16.14 -4.47 16.77
CA TYR A 244 14.75 -4.18 17.04
C TYR A 244 13.81 -5.13 16.31
N GLY A 245 12.61 -5.28 16.83
CA GLY A 245 11.54 -6.02 16.19
C GLY A 245 10.21 -5.26 16.31
N ILE A 246 9.42 -5.31 15.26
CA ILE A 246 8.07 -4.74 15.24
C ILE A 246 7.07 -5.89 15.08
N LYS A 247 6.09 -5.96 15.97
CA LYS A 247 5.02 -6.96 15.90
C LYS A 247 3.69 -6.36 16.32
N THR A 248 2.65 -6.69 15.57
CA THR A 248 1.27 -6.46 16.01
C THR A 248 0.76 -7.73 16.66
N PHE A 249 0.41 -7.67 17.94
CA PHE A 249 -0.14 -8.82 18.65
C PHE A 249 -1.59 -9.07 18.21
N THR A 250 -2.02 -10.33 18.21
CA THR A 250 -3.34 -10.74 17.74
C THR A 250 -4.48 -10.03 18.47
N ASP A 251 -4.35 -9.85 19.79
CA ASP A 251 -5.36 -9.14 20.59
C ASP A 251 -5.36 -7.63 20.33
N LEU A 252 -4.23 -7.06 19.95
CA LEU A 252 -4.07 -5.65 19.62
C LEU A 252 -4.44 -5.36 18.15
N ALA A 253 -4.51 -6.36 17.30
CA ALA A 253 -4.96 -6.20 15.91
C ALA A 253 -6.39 -5.65 15.81
N LYS A 254 -7.22 -5.86 16.84
CA LYS A 254 -8.56 -5.26 16.95
C LYS A 254 -8.52 -3.74 17.06
N ARG A 255 -7.41 -3.17 17.53
CA ARG A 255 -7.19 -1.74 17.76
C ARG A 255 -6.53 -1.03 16.57
N LEU A 256 -6.38 -1.74 15.45
CA LEU A 256 -5.88 -1.22 14.19
C LEU A 256 -6.92 -1.42 13.09
N VAL A 257 -7.28 -0.36 12.40
CA VAL A 257 -8.17 -0.40 11.24
C VAL A 257 -7.43 0.18 10.05
N ASN A 258 -7.29 -0.64 9.01
CA ASN A 258 -6.82 -0.19 7.72
C ASN A 258 -8.02 0.26 6.86
N VAL A 259 -7.93 1.46 6.31
CA VAL A 259 -8.93 2.05 5.41
C VAL A 259 -8.30 2.20 4.04
N GLU A 260 -8.81 1.48 3.07
CA GLU A 260 -8.40 1.61 1.67
C GLU A 260 -9.15 2.78 1.03
N ILE A 261 -8.40 3.75 0.54
CA ILE A 261 -8.92 4.92 -0.16
C ILE A 261 -8.49 4.85 -1.61
N ASP A 262 -9.44 5.07 -2.50
CA ASP A 262 -9.21 5.15 -3.93
C ASP A 262 -8.33 6.37 -4.25
N ALA A 263 -7.17 6.13 -4.87
CA ALA A 263 -6.23 7.17 -5.26
C ALA A 263 -6.46 7.67 -6.69
N SER A 264 -7.48 7.18 -7.40
CA SER A 264 -7.79 7.61 -8.77
C SER A 264 -8.49 8.98 -8.81
N SER A 265 -8.94 9.47 -7.64
CA SER A 265 -9.58 10.79 -7.50
C SER A 265 -8.60 11.89 -7.07
N LEU A 266 -7.28 11.64 -7.12
CA LEU A 266 -6.22 12.53 -6.65
C LEU A 266 -5.27 12.91 -7.77
#